data_938959f6545a8b1469fa97c29a89a35e
#
_entry.id   938959f6545a8b1469fa97c29a89a35e
#
_cell.length_a   1.000
_cell.length_b   1.000
_cell.length_c   1.000
_cell.angle_alpha   90.00
_cell.angle_beta   90.00
_cell.angle_gamma   90.00
#
_symmetry.space_group_name_H-M   'P 1'
#
loop_
_entity.id
_entity.type
_entity.pdbx_description
1 polymer ?
#
loop_
_entity_poly.entity_id
_entity_poly.type
_entity_poly.pdbx_seq_one_letter_code
_entity_poly.pdbx_strand_id
1 'polypeptide(L)'
;MDNENRMLYPMKFIPVPGLRDWGGNAMLTSFGKKLCVPDGRRERVLTADDRVGECYDVADLGYIDSMIDNGWFGGNTLSELMNTYLERVTGERAFNWYGTQFPVTVKWIDARDRMPLRVNPDDDTAAQRYDAFGKTALWYVAEAGEDAALYLGFASEVSASDFYAKCNDGSVDELLNVVRPKKGDSFLIKPGTVYSARGVVLVEISEASELSFVLHDPYGGDTQLGEAFDLIDFGPFSACCGECCGDRDGDCCCHGHEHGCEHSHCGEHEHCQERGHDDRSAVKLAVCPQFTASGIRLDDPMHIYCERFGSFLIYTCVEGEASLQTASEDGKRTEQCVLRRGETVLVPAEVPDFFIVPRDKDTFLIETGLSDVEDDSEECCGHGDCGHDHEGCDHDCGEHFGDEPEDDDFGVDAGWSPHIYN
;
A
#
# COMPACT_ATOMS: atom_id res chain seq x y z
N MET A 1 14.97 -15.05 -29.90
CA MET A 1 14.70 -15.73 -28.62
C MET A 1 13.44 -15.07 -28.10
N ASP A 2 12.40 -15.83 -27.93
CA ASP A 2 11.12 -15.30 -27.50
C ASP A 2 11.30 -14.74 -26.09
N ASN A 3 10.96 -13.47 -25.89
CA ASN A 3 11.10 -12.76 -24.61
C ASN A 3 10.28 -13.44 -23.49
N GLU A 4 9.25 -14.18 -23.84
CA GLU A 4 8.33 -14.87 -22.93
C GLU A 4 9.00 -15.93 -22.02
N ASN A 5 10.18 -16.43 -22.37
CA ASN A 5 10.89 -17.49 -21.60
C ASN A 5 12.07 -16.99 -20.79
N ARG A 6 12.28 -15.67 -20.67
CA ARG A 6 13.36 -15.13 -19.84
C ARG A 6 12.97 -15.10 -18.38
N MET A 7 13.96 -15.34 -17.50
CA MET A 7 13.77 -15.17 -16.07
C MET A 7 13.58 -13.69 -15.72
N LEU A 8 12.63 -13.42 -14.84
CA LEU A 8 12.46 -12.11 -14.25
C LEU A 8 13.57 -11.87 -13.20
N TYR A 9 13.78 -10.61 -12.86
CA TYR A 9 14.88 -10.15 -11.99
C TYR A 9 14.40 -8.96 -11.14
N PRO A 10 15.15 -8.58 -10.08
CA PRO A 10 14.81 -7.39 -9.31
C PRO A 10 14.83 -6.12 -10.18
N MET A 11 13.68 -5.42 -10.25
CA MET A 11 13.45 -4.29 -11.15
C MET A 11 13.37 -2.98 -10.39
N LYS A 12 14.09 -1.98 -10.90
CA LYS A 12 14.00 -0.57 -10.48
C LYS A 12 13.25 0.21 -11.55
N PHE A 13 12.61 1.29 -11.12
CA PHE A 13 11.81 2.12 -12.00
C PHE A 13 12.35 3.55 -12.04
N ILE A 14 12.05 4.25 -13.11
CA ILE A 14 12.29 5.68 -13.25
C ILE A 14 11.24 6.41 -12.40
N PRO A 15 11.64 7.17 -11.35
CA PRO A 15 10.69 7.84 -10.48
C PRO A 15 9.90 8.91 -11.24
N VAL A 16 8.58 8.97 -11.01
CA VAL A 16 7.68 9.94 -11.63
C VAL A 16 7.34 11.06 -10.64
N PRO A 17 7.86 12.30 -10.81
CA PRO A 17 7.60 13.39 -9.88
C PRO A 17 6.27 14.08 -10.12
N GLY A 18 5.58 14.44 -9.03
CA GLY A 18 4.43 15.33 -8.99
C GLY A 18 4.79 16.68 -8.35
N LEU A 19 4.77 17.74 -9.15
CA LEU A 19 4.99 19.10 -8.62
C LEU A 19 3.74 19.57 -7.89
N ARG A 20 3.91 20.10 -6.68
CA ARG A 20 2.82 20.58 -5.82
C ARG A 20 3.22 21.85 -5.11
N ASP A 21 2.28 22.79 -4.93
CA ASP A 21 2.53 24.04 -4.21
C ASP A 21 2.94 23.85 -2.75
N TRP A 22 2.48 22.78 -2.13
CA TRP A 22 2.85 22.35 -0.77
C TRP A 22 4.12 21.50 -0.71
N GLY A 23 4.67 21.08 -1.86
CA GLY A 23 5.84 20.21 -1.95
C GLY A 23 7.12 20.86 -1.42
N GLY A 24 8.07 20.01 -1.06
CA GLY A 24 9.43 20.40 -0.71
C GLY A 24 10.44 20.10 -1.82
N ASN A 25 11.69 19.94 -1.43
CA ASN A 25 12.80 19.56 -2.31
C ASN A 25 13.64 18.41 -1.74
N ALA A 26 13.18 17.76 -0.69
CA ALA A 26 13.92 16.68 -0.02
C ALA A 26 14.23 15.52 -0.97
N MET A 27 13.32 15.21 -1.92
CA MET A 27 13.56 14.18 -2.93
C MET A 27 14.82 14.45 -3.74
N LEU A 28 15.09 15.72 -4.05
CA LEU A 28 16.25 16.16 -4.83
C LEU A 28 17.51 16.34 -3.97
N THR A 29 17.34 16.84 -2.74
CA THR A 29 18.46 17.23 -1.86
C THR A 29 18.86 16.15 -0.87
N SER A 30 17.91 15.68 -0.03
CA SER A 30 18.19 14.68 1.02
C SER A 30 18.25 13.25 0.46
N PHE A 31 17.40 12.93 -0.52
CA PHE A 31 17.35 11.59 -1.12
C PHE A 31 18.12 11.49 -2.44
N GLY A 32 18.57 12.60 -3.00
CA GLY A 32 19.43 12.64 -4.19
C GLY A 32 18.78 12.05 -5.46
N LYS A 33 17.44 12.01 -5.53
CA LYS A 33 16.73 11.50 -6.70
C LYS A 33 16.98 12.39 -7.91
N LYS A 34 17.21 11.77 -9.06
CA LYS A 34 17.31 12.48 -10.34
C LYS A 34 15.95 12.47 -11.00
N LEU A 35 15.28 13.60 -10.96
CA LEU A 35 13.90 13.72 -11.41
C LEU A 35 13.81 14.63 -12.63
N CYS A 36 12.97 14.23 -13.58
CA CYS A 36 12.67 14.98 -14.79
C CYS A 36 11.16 15.14 -14.97
N VAL A 37 10.75 16.23 -15.61
CA VAL A 37 9.36 16.43 -16.04
C VAL A 37 9.32 16.75 -17.52
N PRO A 38 8.23 16.40 -18.23
CA PRO A 38 8.06 16.82 -19.63
C PRO A 38 8.08 18.34 -19.78
N ASP A 39 8.82 18.83 -20.79
CA ASP A 39 8.86 20.23 -21.19
C ASP A 39 8.73 20.30 -22.72
N GLY A 40 7.51 20.27 -23.20
CA GLY A 40 7.20 20.17 -24.60
C GLY A 40 7.72 18.86 -25.23
N ARG A 41 8.74 18.97 -26.10
CA ARG A 41 9.39 17.79 -26.72
C ARG A 41 10.68 17.34 -26.03
N ARG A 42 10.99 17.93 -24.88
CA ARG A 42 12.20 17.67 -24.10
C ARG A 42 11.82 17.31 -22.67
N GLU A 43 12.80 16.87 -21.93
CA GLU A 43 12.71 16.72 -20.50
C GLU A 43 13.45 17.86 -19.81
N ARG A 44 12.86 18.39 -18.75
CA ARG A 44 13.50 19.34 -17.84
C ARG A 44 13.92 18.61 -16.59
N VAL A 45 15.21 18.63 -16.29
CA VAL A 45 15.74 18.12 -15.02
C VAL A 45 15.32 19.07 -13.90
N LEU A 46 14.75 18.49 -12.83
CA LEU A 46 14.37 19.23 -11.64
C LEU A 46 15.61 19.59 -10.81
N THR A 47 15.54 20.73 -10.13
CA THR A 47 16.60 21.31 -9.29
C THR A 47 16.08 21.55 -7.88
N ALA A 48 16.97 21.90 -6.95
CA ALA A 48 16.60 22.22 -5.56
C ALA A 48 15.60 23.37 -5.41
N ASP A 49 15.36 24.16 -6.46
CA ASP A 49 14.36 25.23 -6.47
C ASP A 49 12.94 24.73 -6.81
N ASP A 50 12.84 23.51 -7.33
CA ASP A 50 11.56 22.89 -7.68
C ASP A 50 10.87 22.30 -6.44
N ARG A 51 9.53 22.34 -6.43
CA ARG A 51 8.70 21.82 -5.33
C ARG A 51 8.09 20.50 -5.75
N VAL A 52 8.70 19.41 -5.27
CA VAL A 52 8.24 18.03 -5.52
C VAL A 52 7.43 17.58 -4.32
N GLY A 53 6.12 17.54 -4.45
CA GLY A 53 5.26 17.07 -3.36
C GLY A 53 5.10 15.56 -3.34
N GLU A 54 5.12 14.92 -4.51
CA GLU A 54 4.95 13.47 -4.67
C GLU A 54 6.00 12.93 -5.63
N CYS A 55 6.41 11.69 -5.41
CA CYS A 55 7.34 10.99 -6.30
C CYS A 55 6.99 9.51 -6.31
N TYR A 56 6.45 9.02 -7.42
CA TYR A 56 6.04 7.62 -7.57
C TYR A 56 7.24 6.76 -7.96
N ASP A 57 7.53 5.76 -7.17
CA ASP A 57 8.59 4.79 -7.44
C ASP A 57 8.04 3.51 -8.09
N VAL A 58 6.87 3.03 -7.64
CA VAL A 58 6.15 1.89 -8.22
C VAL A 58 4.67 2.26 -8.34
N ALA A 59 4.15 2.29 -9.56
CA ALA A 59 2.75 2.62 -9.81
C ALA A 59 2.27 2.04 -11.13
N ASP A 60 1.06 1.48 -11.12
CA ASP A 60 0.28 1.07 -12.29
C ASP A 60 -1.14 1.61 -12.14
N LEU A 61 -1.31 2.90 -12.48
CA LEU A 61 -2.52 3.69 -12.25
C LEU A 61 -3.16 4.16 -13.56
N GLY A 62 -2.71 3.62 -14.69
CA GLY A 62 -3.15 4.03 -16.01
C GLY A 62 -2.51 5.35 -16.47
N TYR A 63 -2.74 6.46 -15.76
CA TYR A 63 -2.13 7.76 -16.10
C TYR A 63 -0.71 7.95 -15.52
N ILE A 64 -0.34 7.16 -14.53
CA ILE A 64 1.04 6.96 -14.05
C ILE A 64 1.33 5.47 -14.17
N ASP A 65 2.28 5.14 -15.02
CA ASP A 65 2.75 3.79 -15.26
C ASP A 65 4.27 3.77 -15.19
N SER A 66 4.79 3.10 -14.16
CA SER A 66 6.22 3.11 -13.85
C SER A 66 7.04 2.44 -14.93
N MET A 67 8.05 3.14 -15.47
CA MET A 67 8.96 2.62 -16.48
C MET A 67 10.17 1.95 -15.82
N ILE A 68 10.50 0.73 -16.26
CA ILE A 68 11.63 -0.05 -15.76
C ILE A 68 12.95 0.60 -16.20
N ASP A 69 13.85 0.84 -15.24
CA ASP A 69 15.13 1.54 -15.45
C ASP A 69 16.32 0.59 -15.71
N ASN A 70 16.22 -0.67 -15.28
CA ASN A 70 17.35 -1.61 -15.32
C ASN A 70 17.08 -2.88 -16.11
N GLY A 71 18.13 -3.62 -16.43
CA GLY A 71 18.09 -4.94 -17.02
C GLY A 71 17.59 -4.96 -18.47
N TRP A 72 17.25 -6.17 -18.94
CA TRP A 72 16.88 -6.38 -20.34
C TRP A 72 15.45 -5.91 -20.67
N PHE A 73 14.60 -5.69 -19.64
CA PHE A 73 13.24 -5.16 -19.79
C PHE A 73 13.19 -3.63 -19.62
N GLY A 74 14.35 -2.99 -19.44
CA GLY A 74 14.45 -1.53 -19.30
C GLY A 74 13.80 -0.78 -20.48
N GLY A 75 13.02 0.26 -20.12
CA GLY A 75 12.24 1.05 -21.09
C GLY A 75 10.81 0.57 -21.32
N ASN A 76 10.43 -0.60 -20.82
CA ASN A 76 9.03 -1.06 -20.79
C ASN A 76 8.37 -0.59 -19.49
N THR A 77 7.03 -0.54 -19.49
CA THR A 77 6.27 -0.11 -18.32
C THR A 77 5.88 -1.29 -17.42
N LEU A 78 5.42 -0.99 -16.21
CA LEU A 78 4.94 -1.99 -15.27
C LEU A 78 3.68 -2.69 -15.81
N SER A 79 2.77 -1.96 -16.45
CA SER A 79 1.59 -2.55 -17.09
C SER A 79 1.96 -3.46 -18.27
N GLU A 80 2.97 -3.12 -19.09
CA GLU A 80 3.49 -4.00 -20.15
C GLU A 80 4.12 -5.27 -19.56
N LEU A 81 4.83 -5.16 -18.41
CA LEU A 81 5.35 -6.30 -17.69
C LEU A 81 4.20 -7.20 -17.19
N MET A 82 3.19 -6.63 -16.55
CA MET A 82 2.02 -7.35 -16.05
C MET A 82 1.28 -8.08 -17.18
N ASN A 83 1.01 -7.40 -18.30
CA ASN A 83 0.33 -8.00 -19.45
C ASN A 83 1.14 -9.13 -20.13
N THR A 84 2.47 -9.14 -19.97
CA THR A 84 3.34 -10.12 -20.62
C THR A 84 3.60 -11.35 -19.75
N TYR A 85 3.79 -11.14 -18.44
CA TYR A 85 4.28 -12.17 -17.51
C TYR A 85 3.27 -12.60 -16.45
N LEU A 86 2.16 -11.85 -16.32
CA LEU A 86 0.98 -12.25 -15.53
C LEU A 86 1.36 -12.67 -14.11
N GLU A 87 0.94 -13.88 -13.70
CA GLU A 87 1.21 -14.46 -12.37
C GLU A 87 2.70 -14.64 -12.04
N ARG A 88 3.58 -14.63 -13.04
CA ARG A 88 5.03 -14.68 -12.79
C ARG A 88 5.56 -13.42 -12.11
N VAL A 89 4.85 -12.29 -12.25
CA VAL A 89 5.20 -11.01 -11.60
C VAL A 89 4.65 -10.97 -10.19
N THR A 90 3.36 -11.19 -10.02
CA THR A 90 2.66 -10.95 -8.76
C THR A 90 2.41 -12.19 -7.90
N GLY A 91 2.56 -13.40 -8.49
CA GLY A 91 2.10 -14.65 -7.90
C GLY A 91 0.65 -14.96 -8.29
N GLU A 92 0.31 -16.24 -8.28
CA GLU A 92 -0.98 -16.75 -8.75
C GLU A 92 -2.17 -16.14 -7.98
N ARG A 93 -2.08 -16.06 -6.66
CA ARG A 93 -3.14 -15.51 -5.81
C ARG A 93 -3.41 -14.04 -6.12
N ALA A 94 -2.37 -13.22 -6.20
CA ALA A 94 -2.49 -11.81 -6.52
C ALA A 94 -3.06 -11.60 -7.93
N PHE A 95 -2.59 -12.39 -8.89
CA PHE A 95 -3.07 -12.33 -10.25
C PHE A 95 -4.56 -12.69 -10.35
N ASN A 96 -5.02 -13.71 -9.63
CA ASN A 96 -6.43 -14.10 -9.61
C ASN A 96 -7.34 -13.02 -9.03
N TRP A 97 -6.83 -12.21 -8.10
CA TRP A 97 -7.60 -11.13 -7.46
C TRP A 97 -7.55 -9.81 -8.25
N TYR A 98 -6.36 -9.40 -8.69
CA TYR A 98 -6.12 -8.08 -9.30
C TYR A 98 -6.00 -8.10 -10.83
N GLY A 99 -5.94 -9.29 -11.43
CA GLY A 99 -5.77 -9.45 -12.88
C GLY A 99 -4.44 -8.88 -13.35
N THR A 100 -4.50 -8.06 -14.39
CA THR A 100 -3.31 -7.46 -15.01
C THR A 100 -2.90 -6.12 -14.39
N GLN A 101 -3.63 -5.60 -13.40
CA GLN A 101 -3.23 -4.41 -12.66
C GLN A 101 -2.27 -4.79 -11.53
N PHE A 102 -1.16 -4.07 -11.40
CA PHE A 102 -0.25 -4.27 -10.28
C PHE A 102 -0.88 -3.71 -8.98
N PRO A 103 -0.98 -4.50 -7.89
CA PRO A 103 -1.90 -4.19 -6.78
C PRO A 103 -1.44 -3.08 -5.83
N VAL A 104 -0.16 -2.72 -5.81
CA VAL A 104 0.44 -1.82 -4.81
C VAL A 104 1.11 -0.63 -5.46
N THR A 105 0.88 0.55 -4.89
CA THR A 105 1.62 1.77 -5.24
C THR A 105 2.58 2.13 -4.13
N VAL A 106 3.82 2.48 -4.49
CA VAL A 106 4.82 3.04 -3.58
C VAL A 106 5.22 4.42 -4.06
N LYS A 107 5.00 5.42 -3.21
CA LYS A 107 5.42 6.80 -3.50
C LYS A 107 5.99 7.48 -2.28
N TRP A 108 6.81 8.50 -2.54
CA TRP A 108 7.32 9.43 -1.55
C TRP A 108 6.48 10.69 -1.56
N ILE A 109 6.21 11.24 -0.38
CA ILE A 109 5.50 12.50 -0.18
C ILE A 109 6.42 13.44 0.59
N ASP A 110 6.71 14.62 0.03
CA ASP A 110 7.43 15.69 0.72
C ASP A 110 6.45 16.83 1.01
N ALA A 111 5.78 16.74 2.14
CA ALA A 111 4.83 17.74 2.62
C ALA A 111 5.55 18.84 3.40
N ARG A 112 6.35 19.67 2.73
CA ARG A 112 7.02 20.81 3.38
C ARG A 112 6.00 21.78 3.97
N ASP A 113 5.00 22.14 3.17
CA ASP A 113 3.88 22.98 3.60
C ASP A 113 2.61 22.11 3.78
N ARG A 114 1.52 22.68 4.21
CA ARG A 114 0.26 21.99 4.47
C ARG A 114 -0.31 21.35 3.20
N MET A 115 -0.46 20.03 3.18
CA MET A 115 -1.20 19.35 2.11
C MET A 115 -2.69 19.71 2.16
N PRO A 116 -3.42 19.66 1.02
CA PRO A 116 -4.88 19.64 1.04
C PRO A 116 -5.43 18.56 1.95
N LEU A 117 -6.55 18.82 2.62
CA LEU A 117 -7.28 17.82 3.39
C LEU A 117 -8.00 16.87 2.43
N ARG A 118 -7.84 15.58 2.63
CA ARG A 118 -8.34 14.54 1.72
C ARG A 118 -9.06 13.42 2.47
N VAL A 119 -9.83 12.64 1.72
CA VAL A 119 -10.42 11.35 2.15
C VAL A 119 -10.35 10.36 1.00
N ASN A 120 -10.18 9.07 1.32
CA ASN A 120 -10.19 7.98 0.36
C ASN A 120 -11.46 7.15 0.50
N PRO A 121 -12.01 6.59 -0.59
CA PRO A 121 -13.14 5.65 -0.55
C PRO A 121 -12.67 4.25 -0.13
N ASP A 122 -13.61 3.44 0.34
CA ASP A 122 -13.46 1.99 0.45
C ASP A 122 -13.62 1.30 -0.92
N ASP A 123 -13.31 -0.03 -0.96
CA ASP A 123 -13.39 -0.83 -2.19
C ASP A 123 -14.80 -0.89 -2.76
N ASP A 124 -15.82 -1.07 -1.92
CA ASP A 124 -17.22 -1.17 -2.37
C ASP A 124 -17.68 0.12 -3.05
N THR A 125 -17.40 1.25 -2.42
CA THR A 125 -17.74 2.57 -2.97
C THR A 125 -16.94 2.88 -4.23
N ALA A 126 -15.65 2.56 -4.24
CA ALA A 126 -14.79 2.78 -5.39
C ALA A 126 -15.21 1.91 -6.59
N ALA A 127 -15.50 0.63 -6.38
CA ALA A 127 -15.99 -0.26 -7.43
C ALA A 127 -17.35 0.19 -7.96
N GLN A 128 -18.29 0.54 -7.06
CA GLN A 128 -19.65 0.93 -7.46
C GLN A 128 -19.71 2.24 -8.25
N ARG A 129 -18.88 3.25 -7.88
CA ARG A 129 -19.00 4.60 -8.44
C ARG A 129 -17.99 4.91 -9.52
N TYR A 130 -16.81 4.28 -9.48
CA TYR A 130 -15.65 4.68 -10.29
C TYR A 130 -15.03 3.52 -11.06
N ASP A 131 -15.53 2.29 -10.92
CA ASP A 131 -14.94 1.08 -11.51
C ASP A 131 -13.43 0.97 -11.17
N ALA A 132 -13.10 1.15 -9.88
CA ALA A 132 -11.73 1.23 -9.38
C ALA A 132 -11.62 0.58 -8.00
N PHE A 133 -10.40 0.38 -7.53
CA PHE A 133 -10.11 -0.01 -6.15
C PHE A 133 -10.26 1.18 -5.19
N GLY A 134 -10.60 0.89 -3.94
CA GLY A 134 -10.52 1.82 -2.83
C GLY A 134 -9.07 2.21 -2.54
N LYS A 135 -8.83 2.87 -1.41
CA LYS A 135 -7.48 3.23 -1.04
C LYS A 135 -7.24 3.15 0.46
N THR A 136 -6.65 2.05 0.88
CA THR A 136 -5.96 1.92 2.17
C THR A 136 -4.49 2.32 1.97
N ALA A 137 -3.92 3.11 2.88
CA ALA A 137 -2.54 3.56 2.75
C ALA A 137 -1.77 3.48 4.08
N LEU A 138 -0.51 3.04 4.02
CA LEU A 138 0.45 3.17 5.11
C LEU A 138 1.31 4.41 4.87
N TRP A 139 1.43 5.27 5.87
CA TRP A 139 2.41 6.34 5.92
C TRP A 139 3.54 5.98 6.89
N TYR A 140 4.75 5.87 6.38
CA TYR A 140 5.97 5.76 7.18
C TYR A 140 6.73 7.08 7.17
N VAL A 141 7.08 7.61 8.35
CA VAL A 141 7.76 8.90 8.51
C VAL A 141 9.25 8.75 8.29
N ALA A 142 9.74 9.09 7.10
CA ALA A 142 11.16 9.05 6.77
C ALA A 142 11.93 10.25 7.35
N GLU A 143 11.32 11.44 7.34
CA GLU A 143 11.88 12.65 7.99
C GLU A 143 10.73 13.46 8.61
N ALA A 144 11.00 14.10 9.77
CA ALA A 144 10.08 14.99 10.44
C ALA A 144 10.82 16.26 10.90
N GLY A 145 10.32 17.41 10.48
CA GLY A 145 10.79 18.73 10.93
C GLY A 145 10.29 19.09 12.34
N GLU A 146 10.78 20.19 12.90
CA GLU A 146 10.36 20.66 14.23
C GLU A 146 8.85 20.95 14.31
N ASP A 147 8.26 21.47 13.22
CA ASP A 147 6.84 21.80 13.09
C ASP A 147 6.01 20.68 12.44
N ALA A 148 6.55 19.47 12.36
CA ALA A 148 5.88 18.35 11.75
C ALA A 148 4.50 18.08 12.38
N ALA A 149 3.51 17.85 11.54
CA ALA A 149 2.16 17.52 11.95
C ALA A 149 1.49 16.61 10.93
N LEU A 150 0.87 15.53 11.40
CA LEU A 150 -0.10 14.75 10.66
C LEU A 150 -1.49 15.08 11.19
N TYR A 151 -2.42 15.25 10.30
CA TYR A 151 -3.83 15.47 10.59
C TYR A 151 -4.55 14.19 10.16
N LEU A 152 -5.02 13.41 11.12
CA LEU A 152 -5.59 12.10 10.90
C LEU A 152 -6.93 11.99 11.61
N GLY A 153 -8.02 11.99 10.86
CA GLY A 153 -9.38 11.96 11.39
C GLY A 153 -9.72 13.15 12.29
N PHE A 154 -10.69 12.96 13.16
CA PHE A 154 -11.19 14.00 14.05
C PHE A 154 -10.71 13.80 15.49
N ALA A 155 -10.58 14.90 16.25
CA ALA A 155 -10.18 14.88 17.66
C ALA A 155 -11.31 14.36 18.58
N SER A 156 -12.57 14.48 18.17
CA SER A 156 -13.78 14.00 18.82
C SER A 156 -14.84 13.72 17.77
N GLU A 157 -15.97 13.16 18.16
CA GLU A 157 -17.12 13.02 17.26
C GLU A 157 -17.53 14.40 16.70
N VAL A 158 -17.71 14.49 15.38
CA VAL A 158 -18.02 15.74 14.66
C VAL A 158 -19.33 15.57 13.91
N SER A 159 -20.19 16.60 13.95
CA SER A 159 -21.38 16.58 13.11
C SER A 159 -21.04 16.90 11.65
N ALA A 160 -21.71 16.26 10.72
CA ALA A 160 -21.55 16.51 9.30
C ALA A 160 -21.79 17.99 8.93
N SER A 161 -22.73 18.66 9.59
CA SER A 161 -23.02 20.07 9.37
C SER A 161 -21.90 20.99 9.84
N ASP A 162 -21.28 20.71 10.99
CA ASP A 162 -20.18 21.51 11.52
C ASP A 162 -18.94 21.35 10.65
N PHE A 163 -18.64 20.12 10.20
CA PHE A 163 -17.53 19.86 9.28
C PHE A 163 -17.71 20.64 7.97
N TYR A 164 -18.90 20.58 7.37
CA TYR A 164 -19.20 21.31 6.14
C TYR A 164 -19.03 22.83 6.31
N ALA A 165 -19.55 23.39 7.42
CA ALA A 165 -19.40 24.82 7.71
C ALA A 165 -17.93 25.20 7.85
N LYS A 166 -17.14 24.43 8.59
CA LYS A 166 -15.71 24.72 8.83
C LYS A 166 -14.82 24.50 7.60
N CYS A 167 -15.17 23.60 6.69
CA CYS A 167 -14.49 23.51 5.39
C CYS A 167 -14.71 24.78 4.56
N ASN A 168 -15.92 25.34 4.58
CA ASN A 168 -16.25 26.53 3.80
C ASN A 168 -15.68 27.83 4.39
N ASP A 169 -15.55 27.95 5.71
CA ASP A 169 -14.99 29.14 6.35
C ASP A 169 -13.47 29.05 6.58
N GLY A 170 -12.85 27.89 6.28
CA GLY A 170 -11.41 27.66 6.40
C GLY A 170 -10.93 27.33 7.80
N SER A 171 -11.83 27.06 8.77
CA SER A 171 -11.47 26.72 10.15
C SER A 171 -11.50 25.22 10.44
N VAL A 172 -11.48 24.36 9.41
CA VAL A 172 -11.60 22.91 9.53
C VAL A 172 -10.53 22.27 10.43
N ASP A 173 -9.35 22.87 10.52
CA ASP A 173 -8.26 22.39 11.37
C ASP A 173 -8.62 22.34 12.87
N GLU A 174 -9.63 23.08 13.32
CA GLU A 174 -10.11 23.02 14.70
C GLU A 174 -10.80 21.70 15.07
N LEU A 175 -11.26 20.93 14.08
CA LEU A 175 -11.92 19.65 14.28
C LEU A 175 -10.96 18.47 14.20
N LEU A 176 -9.79 18.65 13.58
CA LEU A 176 -8.90 17.56 13.23
C LEU A 176 -8.08 17.07 14.41
N ASN A 177 -7.87 15.77 14.46
CA ASN A 177 -6.86 15.17 15.33
C ASN A 177 -5.46 15.46 14.77
N VAL A 178 -4.57 16.00 15.62
CA VAL A 178 -3.22 16.40 15.22
C VAL A 178 -2.19 15.55 15.95
N VAL A 179 -1.45 14.76 15.19
CA VAL A 179 -0.34 13.95 15.66
C VAL A 179 0.97 14.67 15.38
N ARG A 180 1.91 14.63 16.36
CA ARG A 180 3.29 15.12 16.22
C ARG A 180 4.21 13.94 15.91
N PRO A 181 4.46 13.65 14.62
CA PRO A 181 5.20 12.45 14.25
C PRO A 181 6.69 12.62 14.50
N LYS A 182 7.35 11.49 14.72
CA LYS A 182 8.80 11.36 14.72
C LYS A 182 9.25 10.47 13.56
N LYS A 183 10.49 10.63 13.13
CA LYS A 183 11.11 9.71 12.20
C LYS A 183 10.98 8.26 12.70
N GLY A 184 10.52 7.36 11.85
CA GLY A 184 10.30 5.96 12.15
C GLY A 184 8.86 5.62 12.55
N ASP A 185 8.02 6.61 12.85
CA ASP A 185 6.60 6.37 13.12
C ASP A 185 5.88 5.89 11.85
N SER A 186 4.85 5.06 12.03
CA SER A 186 4.01 4.61 10.94
C SER A 186 2.52 4.72 11.28
N PHE A 187 1.69 5.01 10.28
CA PHE A 187 0.25 5.24 10.44
C PHE A 187 -0.50 4.60 9.29
N LEU A 188 -1.51 3.79 9.62
CA LEU A 188 -2.43 3.24 8.63
C LEU A 188 -3.59 4.22 8.41
N ILE A 189 -3.75 4.66 7.18
CA ILE A 189 -4.85 5.52 6.74
C ILE A 189 -5.91 4.63 6.13
N LYS A 190 -6.98 4.40 6.89
CA LYS A 190 -8.13 3.61 6.43
C LYS A 190 -9.05 4.48 5.55
N PRO A 191 -9.81 3.86 4.64
CA PRO A 191 -10.91 4.54 3.96
C PRO A 191 -11.81 5.29 4.95
N GLY A 192 -12.35 6.43 4.53
CA GLY A 192 -13.18 7.29 5.39
C GLY A 192 -12.40 8.23 6.32
N THR A 193 -11.15 7.91 6.63
CA THR A 193 -10.32 8.80 7.46
C THR A 193 -9.95 10.05 6.69
N VAL A 194 -10.28 11.23 7.22
CA VAL A 194 -9.78 12.50 6.67
C VAL A 194 -8.30 12.68 7.03
N TYR A 195 -7.47 13.10 6.07
CA TYR A 195 -6.03 13.17 6.31
C TYR A 195 -5.34 14.33 5.60
N SER A 196 -4.24 14.78 6.20
CA SER A 196 -3.31 15.75 5.64
C SER A 196 -2.00 15.73 6.42
N ALA A 197 -0.95 16.36 5.88
CA ALA A 197 0.38 16.41 6.50
C ALA A 197 1.05 17.77 6.29
N ARG A 198 2.03 18.06 7.16
CA ARG A 198 2.93 19.21 7.05
C ARG A 198 4.26 18.92 7.73
N GLY A 199 5.36 19.43 7.16
CA GLY A 199 6.70 19.37 7.75
C GLY A 199 7.29 17.97 7.80
N VAL A 200 6.88 17.05 6.92
CA VAL A 200 7.30 15.64 6.90
C VAL A 200 7.68 15.18 5.51
N VAL A 201 8.57 14.16 5.48
CA VAL A 201 8.78 13.32 4.32
C VAL A 201 8.29 11.92 4.66
N LEU A 202 7.38 11.40 3.85
CA LEU A 202 6.72 10.10 4.05
C LEU A 202 7.04 9.13 2.91
N VAL A 203 7.10 7.84 3.24
CA VAL A 203 6.87 6.76 2.28
C VAL A 203 5.40 6.37 2.40
N GLU A 204 4.64 6.49 1.32
CA GLU A 204 3.28 5.96 1.22
C GLU A 204 3.32 4.63 0.47
N ILE A 205 2.76 3.60 1.09
CA ILE A 205 2.46 2.31 0.48
C ILE A 205 0.95 2.19 0.50
N SER A 206 0.34 1.98 -0.66
CA SER A 206 -1.12 1.92 -0.76
C SER A 206 -1.58 0.93 -1.81
N GLU A 207 -2.87 0.62 -1.80
CA GLU A 207 -3.52 0.00 -2.94
C GLU A 207 -3.27 0.80 -4.21
N ALA A 208 -3.32 0.12 -5.37
CA ALA A 208 -3.13 0.72 -6.68
C ALA A 208 -4.33 1.58 -7.07
N SER A 209 -4.57 2.63 -6.30
CA SER A 209 -5.64 3.60 -6.50
C SER A 209 -5.17 5.01 -6.16
N GLU A 210 -5.53 5.97 -6.98
CA GLU A 210 -5.37 7.40 -6.71
C GLU A 210 -6.71 8.10 -6.40
N LEU A 211 -7.75 7.32 -6.15
CA LEU A 211 -9.03 7.86 -5.68
C LEU A 211 -8.83 8.48 -4.30
N SER A 212 -8.76 9.81 -4.30
CA SER A 212 -8.54 10.62 -3.11
C SER A 212 -9.16 11.99 -3.33
N PHE A 213 -10.21 12.28 -2.57
CA PHE A 213 -11.02 13.47 -2.74
C PHE A 213 -10.52 14.61 -1.88
N VAL A 214 -10.34 15.80 -2.48
CA VAL A 214 -9.95 17.02 -1.78
C VAL A 214 -11.17 17.62 -1.10
N LEU A 215 -11.13 17.70 0.23
CA LEU A 215 -12.20 18.26 1.05
C LEU A 215 -12.00 19.75 1.34
N HIS A 216 -10.75 20.15 1.54
CA HIS A 216 -10.33 21.52 1.75
C HIS A 216 -8.92 21.75 1.20
N ASP A 217 -8.72 22.81 0.42
CA ASP A 217 -7.42 23.18 -0.13
C ASP A 217 -6.99 24.56 0.40
N PRO A 218 -5.92 24.65 1.22
CA PRO A 218 -5.44 25.92 1.74
C PRO A 218 -4.88 26.87 0.67
N TYR A 219 -4.65 26.37 -0.56
CA TYR A 219 -4.16 27.17 -1.69
C TYR A 219 -5.29 27.65 -2.62
N GLY A 220 -6.55 27.31 -2.29
CA GLY A 220 -7.72 27.72 -3.05
C GLY A 220 -7.95 26.91 -4.33
N GLY A 221 -7.43 25.68 -4.39
CA GLY A 221 -7.73 24.74 -5.45
C GLY A 221 -9.15 24.19 -5.37
N ASP A 222 -9.56 23.47 -6.42
CA ASP A 222 -10.88 22.84 -6.50
C ASP A 222 -11.04 21.78 -5.40
N THR A 223 -12.23 21.70 -4.82
CA THR A 223 -12.60 20.70 -3.81
C THR A 223 -13.73 19.82 -4.30
N GLN A 224 -13.73 18.55 -3.84
CA GLN A 224 -14.77 17.57 -4.12
C GLN A 224 -15.59 17.24 -2.87
N LEU A 225 -15.75 18.23 -1.97
CA LEU A 225 -16.42 18.03 -0.67
C LEU A 225 -17.82 17.45 -0.83
N GLY A 226 -18.60 17.93 -1.82
CA GLY A 226 -19.96 17.43 -2.04
C GLY A 226 -20.03 15.99 -2.55
N GLU A 227 -19.03 15.56 -3.31
CA GLU A 227 -18.94 14.21 -3.88
C GLU A 227 -18.47 13.18 -2.85
N ALA A 228 -17.56 13.61 -1.97
CA ALA A 228 -16.90 12.72 -1.02
C ALA A 228 -17.50 12.79 0.39
N PHE A 229 -18.57 13.54 0.59
CA PHE A 229 -19.10 13.82 1.92
C PHE A 229 -19.61 12.57 2.66
N ASP A 230 -20.19 11.63 1.93
CA ASP A 230 -20.69 10.36 2.45
C ASP A 230 -19.61 9.30 2.67
N LEU A 231 -18.36 9.56 2.23
CA LEU A 231 -17.23 8.70 2.49
C LEU A 231 -16.64 8.91 3.89
N ILE A 232 -16.91 10.06 4.52
CA ILE A 232 -16.20 10.53 5.70
C ILE A 232 -16.67 9.78 6.95
N ASP A 233 -15.72 9.18 7.68
CA ASP A 233 -15.94 8.72 9.05
C ASP A 233 -15.84 9.92 10.01
N PHE A 234 -16.98 10.34 10.56
CA PHE A 234 -17.09 11.47 11.47
C PHE A 234 -16.77 11.14 12.93
N GLY A 235 -16.43 9.88 13.21
CA GLY A 235 -16.00 9.45 14.54
C GLY A 235 -14.61 9.97 14.93
N PRO A 236 -14.26 9.87 16.22
CA PRO A 236 -12.92 10.23 16.68
C PRO A 236 -11.88 9.28 16.09
N PHE A 237 -10.72 9.83 15.72
CA PHE A 237 -9.62 9.04 15.17
C PHE A 237 -9.12 8.02 16.19
N SER A 238 -9.06 6.76 15.78
CA SER A 238 -8.43 5.69 16.53
C SER A 238 -7.18 5.21 15.79
N ALA A 239 -6.04 5.28 16.43
CA ALA A 239 -4.76 4.84 15.88
C ALA A 239 -4.58 3.31 15.87
N CYS A 240 -5.65 2.54 16.04
CA CYS A 240 -5.56 1.08 16.07
C CYS A 240 -5.17 0.50 14.70
N CYS A 241 -4.19 -0.38 14.70
CA CYS A 241 -3.96 -1.32 13.61
C CYS A 241 -5.11 -2.34 13.62
N GLY A 242 -5.83 -2.50 12.51
CA GLY A 242 -7.14 -3.17 12.44
C GLY A 242 -7.23 -4.62 12.93
N GLU A 243 -6.14 -5.31 13.23
CA GLU A 243 -6.15 -6.74 13.53
C GLU A 243 -5.90 -7.14 14.98
N CYS A 244 -5.38 -6.24 15.84
CA CYS A 244 -5.19 -6.59 17.25
C CYS A 244 -6.39 -6.28 18.13
N CYS A 245 -7.38 -5.58 17.63
CA CYS A 245 -8.54 -5.13 18.37
C CYS A 245 -9.80 -5.74 17.75
N GLY A 246 -9.93 -7.07 17.79
CA GLY A 246 -11.23 -7.73 17.64
C GLY A 246 -12.15 -7.22 18.75
N ASP A 247 -13.37 -6.87 18.38
CA ASP A 247 -14.54 -6.41 19.15
C ASP A 247 -14.52 -6.65 20.68
N ARG A 248 -13.60 -6.02 21.40
CA ARG A 248 -13.67 -5.93 22.87
C ARG A 248 -13.13 -4.59 23.34
N ASP A 249 -13.99 -3.94 24.10
CA ASP A 249 -13.80 -2.66 24.76
C ASP A 249 -12.33 -2.32 25.16
N GLY A 250 -11.72 -1.39 24.45
CA GLY A 250 -10.93 -0.33 25.07
C GLY A 250 -9.42 -0.43 25.12
N ASP A 251 -8.74 -1.57 24.95
CA ASP A 251 -7.28 -1.63 25.16
C ASP A 251 -6.52 -2.13 23.91
N CYS A 252 -5.93 -1.20 23.15
CA CYS A 252 -5.08 -1.49 22.01
C CYS A 252 -3.65 -1.83 22.42
N CYS A 253 -3.16 -3.04 22.07
CA CYS A 253 -1.83 -3.53 22.42
C CYS A 253 -0.70 -3.10 21.45
N CYS A 254 -0.98 -2.22 20.48
CA CYS A 254 -0.06 -1.89 19.39
C CYS A 254 0.84 -0.68 19.62
N HIS A 255 0.84 -0.05 20.79
CA HIS A 255 1.67 1.13 21.04
C HIS A 255 2.95 0.77 21.79
N GLY A 256 4.05 0.61 21.04
CA GLY A 256 5.39 0.73 21.57
C GLY A 256 5.75 2.18 21.91
N HIS A 257 4.91 2.90 22.68
CA HIS A 257 5.25 4.21 23.23
C HIS A 257 5.15 4.20 24.74
N GLU A 258 6.21 4.72 25.37
CA GLU A 258 6.38 4.93 26.80
C GLU A 258 5.25 5.81 27.40
N HIS A 259 4.06 5.26 27.55
CA HIS A 259 3.08 5.76 28.52
C HIS A 259 2.58 4.56 29.32
N GLY A 260 2.98 4.54 30.60
CA GLY A 260 2.77 3.44 31.53
C GLY A 260 1.33 2.96 31.62
N CYS A 261 1.03 1.96 30.81
CA CYS A 261 -0.09 1.07 31.03
C CYS A 261 0.45 -0.16 31.75
N GLU A 262 0.12 -0.33 33.01
CA GLU A 262 0.39 -1.55 33.76
C GLU A 262 -0.48 -2.69 33.20
N HIS A 263 0.10 -3.47 32.28
CA HIS A 263 -0.55 -4.66 31.72
C HIS A 263 -0.48 -5.83 32.70
N SER A 264 -1.53 -6.08 33.41
CA SER A 264 -1.65 -7.27 34.28
C SER A 264 -2.48 -8.43 33.69
N HIS A 265 -2.87 -8.42 32.42
CA HIS A 265 -3.66 -9.51 31.84
C HIS A 265 -3.44 -9.64 30.30
N CYS A 266 -2.21 -9.90 29.85
CA CYS A 266 -2.02 -10.59 28.57
C CYS A 266 -1.67 -12.03 28.87
N GLY A 267 -2.69 -12.90 28.87
CA GLY A 267 -2.49 -14.36 28.83
C GLY A 267 -1.77 -14.74 27.54
N GLU A 268 -0.89 -15.71 27.66
CA GLU A 268 -0.06 -16.28 26.60
C GLU A 268 -0.89 -16.56 25.34
N HIS A 269 -0.79 -15.70 24.32
CA HIS A 269 -1.32 -15.99 23.00
C HIS A 269 -0.24 -16.67 22.16
N GLU A 270 -0.30 -17.99 22.09
CA GLU A 270 0.56 -18.88 21.27
C GLU A 270 0.28 -18.77 19.75
N HIS A 271 -0.36 -17.72 19.25
CA HIS A 271 -0.73 -17.62 17.82
C HIS A 271 0.07 -16.62 16.99
N CYS A 272 1.17 -16.08 17.50
CA CYS A 272 2.11 -15.28 16.71
C CYS A 272 3.40 -16.04 16.39
N GLN A 273 3.35 -17.34 16.18
CA GLN A 273 4.52 -18.15 15.80
C GLN A 273 4.47 -18.58 14.35
N GLU A 274 5.59 -18.28 13.71
CA GLU A 274 6.19 -18.89 12.51
C GLU A 274 5.82 -18.34 11.15
N ARG A 275 6.35 -17.14 10.84
CA ARG A 275 6.78 -16.84 9.46
C ARG A 275 8.28 -16.52 9.51
N GLY A 276 9.08 -17.42 8.95
CA GLY A 276 10.52 -17.53 9.08
C GLY A 276 11.36 -16.38 8.53
N HIS A 277 11.27 -15.22 9.16
CA HIS A 277 12.34 -14.25 9.24
C HIS A 277 13.07 -14.49 10.56
N ASP A 278 14.40 -14.36 10.57
CA ASP A 278 15.17 -14.30 11.81
C ASP A 278 14.63 -13.08 12.59
N ASP A 279 13.78 -13.36 13.57
CA ASP A 279 12.76 -12.48 14.19
C ASP A 279 13.32 -11.27 14.96
N ARG A 280 14.62 -11.01 14.86
CA ARG A 280 15.33 -10.03 15.68
C ARG A 280 15.54 -8.65 15.05
N SER A 281 15.24 -8.48 13.74
CA SER A 281 15.50 -7.24 13.01
C SER A 281 14.29 -6.64 12.29
N ALA A 282 13.15 -7.32 12.23
CA ALA A 282 11.95 -6.87 11.53
C ALA A 282 10.92 -6.30 12.49
N VAL A 283 10.40 -5.10 12.19
CA VAL A 283 9.30 -4.45 12.91
C VAL A 283 8.09 -4.39 11.99
N LYS A 284 6.96 -4.97 12.44
CA LYS A 284 5.69 -4.91 11.71
C LYS A 284 5.21 -3.45 11.65
N LEU A 285 5.02 -2.90 10.44
CA LEU A 285 4.56 -1.53 10.23
C LEU A 285 3.07 -1.47 9.92
N ALA A 286 2.58 -2.40 9.08
CA ALA A 286 1.18 -2.57 8.76
C ALA A 286 0.86 -4.01 8.37
N VAL A 287 -0.35 -4.44 8.70
CA VAL A 287 -1.01 -5.61 8.10
C VAL A 287 -2.44 -5.19 7.84
N CYS A 288 -2.86 -5.29 6.60
CA CYS A 288 -4.23 -5.08 6.18
C CYS A 288 -4.55 -6.11 5.07
N PRO A 289 -5.81 -6.30 4.71
CA PRO A 289 -6.19 -7.27 3.67
C PRO A 289 -5.47 -7.06 2.34
N GLN A 290 -5.13 -5.81 2.03
CA GLN A 290 -4.57 -5.41 0.75
C GLN A 290 -3.05 -5.57 0.66
N PHE A 291 -2.32 -5.39 1.77
CA PHE A 291 -0.86 -5.54 1.80
C PHE A 291 -0.31 -5.71 3.21
N THR A 292 0.93 -6.20 3.29
CA THR A 292 1.74 -6.20 4.51
C THR A 292 2.97 -5.33 4.32
N ALA A 293 3.41 -4.67 5.38
CA ALA A 293 4.66 -3.92 5.39
C ALA A 293 5.43 -4.13 6.69
N SER A 294 6.74 -4.38 6.56
CA SER A 294 7.67 -4.58 7.68
C SER A 294 8.90 -3.70 7.52
N GLY A 295 9.33 -3.06 8.60
CA GLY A 295 10.60 -2.35 8.66
C GLY A 295 11.73 -3.31 9.03
N ILE A 296 12.79 -3.36 8.25
CA ILE A 296 13.94 -4.25 8.45
C ILE A 296 15.19 -3.42 8.66
N ARG A 297 15.82 -3.53 9.84
CA ARG A 297 17.16 -3.06 10.06
C ARG A 297 18.15 -4.14 9.62
N LEU A 298 18.92 -3.83 8.60
CA LEU A 298 19.80 -4.80 7.94
C LEU A 298 21.24 -4.65 8.45
N ASP A 299 21.60 -5.41 9.47
CA ASP A 299 22.94 -5.42 10.06
C ASP A 299 23.85 -6.45 9.39
N ASP A 300 23.30 -7.58 8.95
CA ASP A 300 23.99 -8.71 8.30
C ASP A 300 23.30 -9.11 6.98
N PRO A 301 23.98 -9.82 6.07
CA PRO A 301 23.35 -10.39 4.88
C PRO A 301 22.19 -11.32 5.24
N MET A 302 21.07 -11.14 4.56
CA MET A 302 19.86 -11.91 4.75
C MET A 302 19.50 -12.69 3.46
N HIS A 303 19.18 -13.98 3.59
CA HIS A 303 18.72 -14.82 2.49
C HIS A 303 17.19 -14.86 2.48
N ILE A 304 16.58 -14.44 1.39
CA ILE A 304 15.14 -14.39 1.19
C ILE A 304 14.73 -15.51 0.24
N TYR A 305 13.77 -16.33 0.67
CA TYR A 305 13.14 -17.37 -0.13
C TYR A 305 11.75 -16.90 -0.54
N CYS A 306 11.59 -16.51 -1.82
CA CYS A 306 10.36 -15.90 -2.33
C CYS A 306 9.16 -16.86 -2.30
N GLU A 307 9.38 -18.18 -2.44
CA GLU A 307 8.31 -19.18 -2.37
C GLU A 307 7.47 -19.10 -1.09
N ARG A 308 8.05 -18.60 0.01
CA ARG A 308 7.34 -18.46 1.29
C ARG A 308 6.28 -17.37 1.27
N PHE A 309 6.40 -16.41 0.35
CA PHE A 309 5.48 -15.29 0.25
C PHE A 309 4.35 -15.56 -0.75
N GLY A 310 4.58 -16.46 -1.73
CA GLY A 310 3.63 -16.74 -2.80
C GLY A 310 3.23 -15.50 -3.64
N SER A 311 4.02 -14.42 -3.51
CA SER A 311 3.75 -13.11 -4.08
C SER A 311 5.07 -12.39 -4.37
N PHE A 312 4.97 -11.25 -5.09
CA PHE A 312 6.07 -10.31 -5.23
C PHE A 312 6.50 -9.72 -3.88
N LEU A 313 7.72 -9.16 -3.87
CA LEU A 313 8.22 -8.34 -2.77
C LEU A 313 8.69 -6.99 -3.28
N ILE A 314 8.44 -5.93 -2.51
CA ILE A 314 8.96 -4.59 -2.77
C ILE A 314 9.86 -4.20 -1.60
N TYR A 315 11.05 -3.70 -1.91
CA TYR A 315 11.95 -3.12 -0.92
C TYR A 315 12.16 -1.65 -1.19
N THR A 316 11.82 -0.81 -0.22
CA THR A 316 12.08 0.63 -0.25
C THR A 316 13.18 0.95 0.74
N CYS A 317 14.30 1.52 0.27
CA CYS A 317 15.42 1.90 1.11
C CYS A 317 15.18 3.29 1.71
N VAL A 318 14.93 3.34 3.01
CA VAL A 318 14.73 4.59 3.74
C VAL A 318 16.07 5.16 4.24
N GLU A 319 17.00 4.29 4.64
CA GLU A 319 18.33 4.67 5.11
C GLU A 319 19.40 3.71 4.61
N GLY A 320 20.61 4.24 4.42
CA GLY A 320 21.77 3.46 4.01
C GLY A 320 21.75 3.00 2.56
N GLU A 321 22.39 1.87 2.31
CA GLU A 321 22.49 1.23 0.99
C GLU A 321 22.52 -0.29 1.16
N ALA A 322 21.80 -1.01 0.30
CA ALA A 322 21.83 -2.46 0.22
C ALA A 322 22.11 -2.93 -1.21
N SER A 323 22.41 -4.22 -1.38
CA SER A 323 22.56 -4.87 -2.66
C SER A 323 21.74 -6.16 -2.67
N LEU A 324 20.74 -6.25 -3.56
CA LEU A 324 20.06 -7.50 -3.84
C LEU A 324 20.92 -8.32 -4.80
N GLN A 325 21.17 -9.56 -4.45
CA GLN A 325 22.02 -10.47 -5.20
C GLN A 325 21.24 -11.72 -5.59
N THR A 326 21.05 -11.92 -6.89
CA THR A 326 20.36 -13.08 -7.48
C THR A 326 21.34 -13.92 -8.29
N ALA A 327 21.02 -15.18 -8.52
CA ALA A 327 21.73 -15.99 -9.50
C ALA A 327 21.39 -15.49 -10.92
N SER A 328 22.40 -15.48 -11.81
CA SER A 328 22.15 -15.24 -13.24
C SER A 328 21.37 -16.41 -13.86
N GLU A 329 20.71 -16.16 -15.01
CA GLU A 329 19.91 -17.17 -15.74
C GLU A 329 20.69 -18.47 -16.03
N ASP A 330 22.00 -18.39 -16.25
CA ASP A 330 22.88 -19.56 -16.45
C ASP A 330 23.40 -20.18 -15.14
N GLY A 331 23.04 -19.63 -13.97
CA GLY A 331 23.48 -20.06 -12.64
C GLY A 331 24.97 -19.90 -12.36
N LYS A 332 25.73 -19.24 -13.25
CA LYS A 332 27.19 -19.15 -13.14
C LYS A 332 27.72 -17.85 -12.55
N ARG A 333 26.86 -16.85 -12.46
CA ARG A 333 27.21 -15.50 -11.99
C ARG A 333 26.19 -15.04 -10.98
N THR A 334 26.59 -14.09 -10.16
CA THR A 334 25.69 -13.32 -9.30
C THR A 334 25.41 -11.99 -9.95
N GLU A 335 24.15 -11.70 -10.16
CA GLU A 335 23.67 -10.38 -10.59
C GLU A 335 23.40 -9.53 -9.36
N GLN A 336 23.64 -8.23 -9.46
CA GLN A 336 23.47 -7.32 -8.34
C GLN A 336 22.58 -6.13 -8.74
N CYS A 337 21.57 -5.89 -7.92
CA CYS A 337 20.76 -4.69 -7.97
C CYS A 337 21.06 -3.85 -6.71
N VAL A 338 21.68 -2.70 -6.89
CA VAL A 338 22.02 -1.80 -5.78
C VAL A 338 20.80 -0.95 -5.45
N LEU A 339 20.45 -0.91 -4.17
CA LEU A 339 19.32 -0.16 -3.64
C LEU A 339 19.85 0.90 -2.65
N ARG A 340 19.75 2.18 -3.01
CA ARG A 340 20.22 3.32 -2.23
C ARG A 340 19.07 4.00 -1.51
N ARG A 341 19.38 4.80 -0.53
CA ARG A 341 18.40 5.65 0.16
C ARG A 341 17.52 6.40 -0.84
N GLY A 342 16.21 6.31 -0.65
CA GLY A 342 15.22 6.90 -1.52
C GLY A 342 14.85 6.08 -2.76
N GLU A 343 15.45 4.91 -2.97
CA GLU A 343 15.15 4.03 -4.10
C GLU A 343 14.24 2.88 -3.67
N THR A 344 13.49 2.36 -4.64
CA THR A 344 12.60 1.21 -4.48
C THR A 344 12.91 0.16 -5.54
N VAL A 345 12.79 -1.12 -5.19
CA VAL A 345 12.97 -2.26 -6.07
C VAL A 345 11.81 -3.23 -5.93
N LEU A 346 11.26 -3.68 -7.05
CA LEU A 346 10.30 -4.78 -7.15
C LEU A 346 11.06 -6.08 -7.41
N VAL A 347 10.80 -7.10 -6.62
CA VAL A 347 11.25 -8.48 -6.84
C VAL A 347 10.02 -9.28 -7.25
N PRO A 348 9.92 -9.71 -8.53
CA PRO A 348 8.82 -10.53 -9.02
C PRO A 348 8.70 -11.87 -8.29
N ALA A 349 7.48 -12.40 -8.20
CA ALA A 349 7.18 -13.67 -7.54
C ALA A 349 7.94 -14.88 -8.11
N GLU A 350 8.29 -14.82 -9.41
CA GLU A 350 9.08 -15.88 -10.08
C GLU A 350 10.52 -15.98 -9.58
N VAL A 351 11.08 -14.93 -8.97
CA VAL A 351 12.45 -14.98 -8.44
C VAL A 351 12.47 -15.94 -7.24
N PRO A 352 13.21 -17.07 -7.31
CA PRO A 352 13.06 -18.12 -6.30
C PRO A 352 13.65 -17.70 -4.94
N ASP A 353 14.84 -17.08 -4.97
CA ASP A 353 15.53 -16.60 -3.79
C ASP A 353 16.55 -15.53 -4.16
N PHE A 354 16.99 -14.75 -3.17
CA PHE A 354 18.04 -13.75 -3.30
C PHE A 354 18.64 -13.41 -1.94
N PHE A 355 19.82 -12.81 -1.97
CA PHE A 355 20.44 -12.23 -0.78
C PHE A 355 20.26 -10.73 -0.78
N ILE A 356 19.90 -10.16 0.37
CA ILE A 356 20.03 -8.73 0.63
C ILE A 356 21.28 -8.52 1.48
N VAL A 357 22.22 -7.76 0.96
CA VAL A 357 23.50 -7.51 1.61
C VAL A 357 23.60 -6.03 1.95
N PRO A 358 23.75 -5.65 3.25
CA PRO A 358 23.97 -4.26 3.63
C PRO A 358 25.30 -3.77 3.06
N ARG A 359 25.31 -2.55 2.58
CA ARG A 359 26.51 -1.84 2.14
C ARG A 359 26.89 -0.71 3.09
N ASP A 360 25.97 -0.39 4.00
CA ASP A 360 26.11 0.63 5.03
C ASP A 360 25.59 0.06 6.36
N LYS A 361 26.13 0.55 7.49
CA LYS A 361 25.81 0.05 8.84
C LYS A 361 24.42 0.44 9.32
N ASP A 362 23.87 1.52 8.77
CA ASP A 362 22.56 2.05 9.18
C ASP A 362 21.47 1.77 8.13
N THR A 363 21.59 0.63 7.44
CA THR A 363 20.64 0.28 6.40
C THR A 363 19.28 -0.08 7.00
N PHE A 364 18.23 0.65 6.60
CA PHE A 364 16.84 0.38 6.94
C PHE A 364 15.98 0.31 5.69
N LEU A 365 15.29 -0.83 5.54
CA LEU A 365 14.42 -1.13 4.41
C LEU A 365 12.98 -1.29 4.89
N ILE A 366 12.03 -0.89 4.05
CA ILE A 366 10.64 -1.32 4.18
C ILE A 366 10.41 -2.44 3.16
N GLU A 367 10.06 -3.62 3.66
CA GLU A 367 9.60 -4.76 2.87
C GLU A 367 8.09 -4.70 2.75
N THR A 368 7.56 -4.83 1.54
CA THR A 368 6.13 -4.83 1.27
C THR A 368 5.78 -6.04 0.41
N GLY A 369 4.70 -6.72 0.75
CA GLY A 369 4.13 -7.83 -0.02
C GLY A 369 2.61 -7.83 0.13
N LEU A 370 1.94 -8.82 -0.45
CA LEU A 370 0.52 -9.00 -0.21
C LEU A 370 0.27 -9.68 1.13
N SER A 371 -0.89 -9.40 1.70
CA SER A 371 -1.34 -10.07 2.90
C SER A 371 -1.68 -11.53 2.61
N ASP A 372 -1.26 -12.45 3.50
CA ASP A 372 -1.78 -13.82 3.54
C ASP A 372 -3.01 -13.95 4.44
N VAL A 373 -3.68 -12.86 4.75
CA VAL A 373 -4.94 -12.92 5.49
C VAL A 373 -5.89 -13.72 4.62
N GLU A 374 -6.13 -14.98 5.00
CA GLU A 374 -7.21 -15.78 4.46
C GLU A 374 -8.48 -15.00 4.77
N ASP A 375 -9.30 -14.77 3.76
CA ASP A 375 -10.62 -14.21 3.95
C ASP A 375 -11.40 -15.26 4.75
N ASP A 376 -11.51 -15.06 6.08
CA ASP A 376 -12.33 -15.88 6.97
C ASP A 376 -13.83 -15.75 6.69
N SER A 377 -14.19 -15.29 5.48
CA SER A 377 -15.56 -15.30 4.96
C SER A 377 -16.01 -16.67 4.45
N GLU A 378 -15.35 -17.78 4.80
CA GLU A 378 -16.02 -19.06 4.76
C GLU A 378 -17.12 -19.04 5.82
N GLU A 379 -18.33 -18.83 5.33
CA GLU A 379 -19.59 -18.92 6.05
C GLU A 379 -19.53 -20.06 7.07
N CYS A 380 -19.35 -19.69 8.34
CA CYS A 380 -19.81 -20.55 9.42
C CYS A 380 -21.29 -20.80 9.13
N CYS A 381 -21.57 -21.97 8.59
CA CYS A 381 -22.92 -22.47 8.43
C CYS A 381 -23.69 -22.18 9.73
N GLY A 382 -24.63 -21.22 9.62
CA GLY A 382 -25.46 -20.78 10.73
C GLY A 382 -26.25 -21.94 11.32
N HIS A 383 -25.69 -22.53 12.35
CA HIS A 383 -26.43 -23.39 13.26
C HIS A 383 -26.34 -22.76 14.64
N GLY A 384 -27.41 -22.05 14.97
CA GLY A 384 -27.69 -21.62 16.30
C GLY A 384 -27.64 -22.81 17.26
N ASP A 385 -26.98 -22.57 18.40
CA ASP A 385 -27.17 -23.25 19.67
C ASP A 385 -27.04 -24.76 19.67
N CYS A 386 -25.81 -25.30 19.64
CA CYS A 386 -25.50 -26.66 20.00
C CYS A 386 -24.59 -26.70 21.24
N GLY A 387 -25.19 -26.56 22.41
CA GLY A 387 -24.55 -27.06 23.64
C GLY A 387 -24.60 -28.57 23.65
N HIS A 388 -23.50 -29.26 23.27
CA HIS A 388 -23.26 -30.66 23.65
C HIS A 388 -21.79 -31.05 23.48
N ASP A 389 -21.35 -31.86 24.43
CA ASP A 389 -20.02 -32.41 24.61
C ASP A 389 -19.52 -33.23 23.43
N HIS A 390 -18.26 -33.07 23.07
CA HIS A 390 -17.56 -33.81 22.02
C HIS A 390 -17.25 -35.23 22.45
N GLU A 391 -18.03 -36.19 21.95
CA GLU A 391 -17.59 -37.54 21.65
C GLU A 391 -18.37 -38.09 20.44
N GLY A 392 -17.66 -38.24 19.30
CA GLY A 392 -18.03 -39.13 18.19
C GLY A 392 -19.08 -38.61 17.21
N CYS A 393 -18.66 -37.95 16.13
CA CYS A 393 -19.46 -37.81 14.92
C CYS A 393 -18.72 -38.34 13.70
N ASP A 394 -18.95 -39.63 13.40
CA ASP A 394 -18.81 -40.16 12.05
C ASP A 394 -20.09 -39.76 11.28
N HIS A 395 -19.97 -38.90 10.29
CA HIS A 395 -21.04 -38.66 9.32
C HIS A 395 -20.53 -38.77 7.89
N ASP A 396 -20.92 -39.94 7.35
CA ASP A 396 -20.98 -40.31 5.95
C ASP A 396 -21.97 -39.38 5.20
N CYS A 397 -21.48 -38.52 4.30
CA CYS A 397 -22.32 -37.72 3.42
C CYS A 397 -22.59 -38.50 2.14
N GLY A 398 -23.66 -39.31 2.18
CA GLY A 398 -24.16 -40.02 1.03
C GLY A 398 -24.77 -39.07 -0.02
N GLU A 399 -24.45 -39.38 -1.25
CA GLU A 399 -24.95 -38.78 -2.49
C GLU A 399 -26.48 -38.78 -2.58
N HIS A 400 -27.09 -37.68 -2.92
CA HIS A 400 -28.45 -37.63 -3.46
C HIS A 400 -28.44 -37.06 -4.85
N PHE A 401 -28.59 -37.93 -5.84
CA PHE A 401 -29.09 -37.62 -7.18
C PHE A 401 -30.60 -37.42 -7.10
N GLY A 402 -31.11 -36.43 -7.78
CA GLY A 402 -32.57 -36.20 -7.92
C GLY A 402 -32.92 -35.10 -8.90
N ASP A 403 -33.18 -35.52 -10.13
CA ASP A 403 -34.15 -35.04 -11.11
C ASP A 403 -34.16 -33.59 -11.62
N GLU A 404 -33.83 -33.49 -12.89
CA GLU A 404 -34.21 -32.37 -13.78
C GLU A 404 -35.75 -32.27 -13.96
N PRO A 405 -36.24 -31.08 -14.33
CA PRO A 405 -37.22 -31.02 -15.42
C PRO A 405 -36.81 -30.08 -16.56
N GLU A 406 -37.29 -30.53 -17.71
CA GLU A 406 -37.14 -30.03 -19.06
C GLU A 406 -37.71 -28.64 -19.32
N ASP A 407 -37.09 -27.98 -20.31
CA ASP A 407 -37.59 -27.07 -21.33
C ASP A 407 -38.63 -25.99 -20.99
N ASP A 408 -38.23 -24.71 -21.22
CA ASP A 408 -39.04 -23.84 -22.08
C ASP A 408 -38.18 -22.74 -22.76
N ASP A 409 -38.27 -22.74 -24.07
CA ASP A 409 -37.77 -21.90 -25.11
C ASP A 409 -38.35 -20.48 -25.05
N PHE A 410 -37.53 -19.43 -24.94
CA PHE A 410 -37.88 -18.09 -25.41
C PHE A 410 -36.62 -17.36 -25.89
N GLY A 411 -36.44 -17.38 -27.23
CA GLY A 411 -35.53 -16.48 -27.91
C GLY A 411 -36.02 -15.03 -27.90
N VAL A 412 -35.11 -14.09 -27.65
CA VAL A 412 -35.21 -12.73 -28.21
C VAL A 412 -33.78 -12.23 -28.51
N ASP A 413 -33.52 -11.98 -29.78
CA ASP A 413 -32.46 -11.16 -30.34
C ASP A 413 -32.49 -9.75 -29.75
N ALA A 414 -31.32 -9.25 -29.29
CA ALA A 414 -31.04 -7.83 -29.34
C ALA A 414 -29.52 -7.59 -29.37
N GLY A 415 -29.03 -7.26 -30.57
CA GLY A 415 -27.66 -6.80 -30.77
C GLY A 415 -27.37 -5.49 -30.06
N TRP A 416 -26.16 -5.42 -29.50
CA TRP A 416 -25.56 -4.16 -29.08
C TRP A 416 -24.22 -3.98 -29.76
N SER A 417 -24.12 -2.90 -30.57
CA SER A 417 -22.89 -2.40 -31.16
C SER A 417 -22.31 -1.29 -30.27
N PRO A 418 -20.98 -1.22 -30.07
CA PRO A 418 -20.39 -0.11 -29.34
C PRO A 418 -20.21 1.10 -30.26
N HIS A 419 -20.73 2.25 -29.88
CA HIS A 419 -20.43 3.52 -30.49
C HIS A 419 -19.11 4.10 -29.94
N ILE A 420 -18.16 4.25 -30.85
CA ILE A 420 -16.94 5.03 -30.70
C ILE A 420 -17.34 6.53 -30.70
N TYR A 421 -16.87 7.29 -29.74
CA TYR A 421 -16.81 8.76 -29.83
C TYR A 421 -15.37 9.24 -29.74
N ASN A 422 -15.04 10.11 -30.70
CA ASN A 422 -13.77 10.82 -30.91
C ASN A 422 -13.37 11.72 -29.71
#